data_60002ff2ad0f7928999368ba4f309191
#
_entry.id   60002ff2ad0f7928999368ba4f309191
#
_cell.length_a   1.000
_cell.length_b   1.000
_cell.length_c   1.000
_cell.angle_alpha   90.00
_cell.angle_beta   90.00
_cell.angle_gamma   90.00
#
_symmetry.space_group_name_H-M   'P 1'
#
loop_
_entity.id
_entity.type
_entity.pdbx_description
1 polymer ?
#
loop_
_entity_poly.entity_id
_entity_poly.type
_entity_poly.pdbx_seq_one_letter_code
_entity_poly.pdbx_strand_id
1 'polypeptide(L)'
;MSIYTCTMNLAIDLFIETDEVHPFMVNRTKEDDIQANGKGVNVSLVLKMLDFPSTALGFSAGFTGKYIEDYLQQKQIQTEFIEVPGMTRINVFTQVNQTGEEYKLVNQGPEIPQTAVHNFLNQIRALQAEDYLCVSGSLPRGLSPKVLIEISRICQEKGIHLIIDSSDQEVMDCLPYRPFLLKPNEEELSSWFGRKMVTDEDYFVYGQRLVELGAENVLLSLGEKGAILFTKDRVFRGNSPKGKVVNTACAGDTMLGAFLAGYMNRRPLDETLRKSIAAGSSTAFRKGLTDFLNVEELSKQIKIREERFERWENIN
;
A
#
# COMPACT_ATOMS: atom_id res chain seq x y z
N MET A 1 19.86 6.06 7.33
CA MET A 1 18.45 6.24 6.96
C MET A 1 18.19 5.44 5.70
N SER A 2 17.59 4.28 5.86
CA SER A 2 17.28 3.32 4.79
C SER A 2 15.77 3.12 4.72
N ILE A 3 15.25 2.62 3.58
CA ILE A 3 13.84 2.29 3.42
C ILE A 3 13.70 0.77 3.33
N TYR A 4 12.85 0.24 4.15
CA TYR A 4 12.43 -1.16 4.13
C TYR A 4 10.95 -1.22 3.79
N THR A 5 10.59 -2.03 2.79
CA THR A 5 9.19 -2.31 2.48
C THR A 5 8.89 -3.75 2.90
N CYS A 6 7.75 -3.95 3.52
CA CYS A 6 7.36 -5.26 4.01
C CYS A 6 6.05 -5.71 3.38
N THR A 7 6.08 -6.88 2.73
CA THR A 7 4.90 -7.61 2.28
C THR A 7 4.87 -8.97 2.98
N MET A 8 4.09 -9.09 4.06
CA MET A 8 4.02 -10.36 4.80
C MET A 8 3.32 -11.48 4.02
N ASN A 9 2.46 -11.15 3.06
CA ASN A 9 1.73 -12.09 2.22
C ASN A 9 1.97 -11.82 0.73
N LEU A 10 3.17 -12.11 0.26
CA LEU A 10 3.58 -11.99 -1.14
C LEU A 10 2.62 -12.73 -2.08
N ALA A 11 2.53 -12.29 -3.32
CA ALA A 11 1.71 -12.94 -4.34
C ALA A 11 2.35 -12.85 -5.73
N ILE A 12 2.05 -13.84 -6.55
CA ILE A 12 2.07 -13.70 -8.00
C ILE A 12 0.64 -13.39 -8.42
N ASP A 13 0.43 -12.35 -9.24
CA ASP A 13 -0.85 -12.10 -9.86
C ASP A 13 -0.79 -12.58 -11.31
N LEU A 14 -1.64 -13.56 -11.63
CA LEU A 14 -1.85 -14.07 -12.98
C LEU A 14 -3.08 -13.41 -13.57
N PHE A 15 -2.87 -12.54 -14.55
CA PHE A 15 -3.95 -11.93 -15.33
C PHE A 15 -4.23 -12.78 -16.56
N ILE A 16 -5.50 -13.07 -16.77
CA ILE A 16 -5.99 -13.89 -17.88
C ILE A 16 -7.05 -13.09 -18.63
N GLU A 17 -6.93 -13.05 -19.95
CA GLU A 17 -7.92 -12.49 -20.84
C GLU A 17 -8.50 -13.60 -21.73
N THR A 18 -9.82 -13.71 -21.80
CA THR A 18 -10.54 -14.67 -22.62
C THR A 18 -11.81 -14.05 -23.21
N ASP A 19 -12.34 -14.60 -24.29
CA ASP A 19 -13.62 -14.12 -24.85
C ASP A 19 -14.80 -14.62 -24.03
N GLU A 20 -14.80 -15.89 -23.68
CA GLU A 20 -15.89 -16.59 -23.02
C GLU A 20 -15.35 -17.53 -21.94
N VAL A 21 -16.18 -17.80 -20.93
CA VAL A 21 -15.94 -18.85 -19.93
C VAL A 21 -17.14 -19.75 -19.84
N HIS A 22 -16.95 -21.03 -20.15
CA HIS A 22 -17.98 -22.03 -20.09
C HIS A 22 -17.66 -23.12 -19.05
N PRO A 23 -18.62 -23.51 -18.19
CA PRO A 23 -18.42 -24.61 -17.25
C PRO A 23 -18.25 -25.94 -17.97
N PHE A 24 -17.50 -26.84 -17.35
CA PHE A 24 -17.27 -28.22 -17.85
C PHE A 24 -16.55 -28.35 -19.20
N MET A 25 -15.96 -27.27 -19.69
CA MET A 25 -15.22 -27.24 -20.95
C MET A 25 -13.80 -26.68 -20.74
N VAL A 26 -12.90 -27.00 -21.67
CA VAL A 26 -11.58 -26.33 -21.72
C VAL A 26 -11.77 -24.93 -22.32
N ASN A 27 -11.57 -23.93 -21.52
CA ASN A 27 -11.54 -22.53 -21.95
C ASN A 27 -10.10 -22.15 -22.32
N ARG A 28 -9.90 -21.55 -23.48
CA ARG A 28 -8.58 -21.11 -23.93
C ARG A 28 -8.44 -19.60 -23.76
N THR A 29 -7.34 -19.21 -23.16
CA THR A 29 -6.99 -17.79 -22.96
C THR A 29 -6.49 -17.17 -24.25
N LYS A 30 -6.68 -15.86 -24.42
CA LYS A 30 -6.12 -15.06 -25.50
C LYS A 30 -4.78 -14.45 -25.09
N GLU A 31 -4.75 -13.87 -23.91
CA GLU A 31 -3.58 -13.25 -23.33
C GLU A 31 -3.44 -13.69 -21.88
N ASP A 32 -2.21 -13.75 -21.43
CA ASP A 32 -1.88 -13.92 -20.02
C ASP A 32 -0.69 -13.03 -19.65
N ASP A 33 -0.65 -12.58 -18.40
CA ASP A 33 0.44 -11.79 -17.85
C ASP A 33 0.68 -12.24 -16.40
N ILE A 34 1.95 -12.39 -16.04
CA ILE A 34 2.38 -12.84 -14.71
C ILE A 34 3.17 -11.74 -14.05
N GLN A 35 2.66 -11.24 -12.93
CA GLN A 35 3.28 -10.14 -12.19
C GLN A 35 3.69 -10.56 -10.79
N ALA A 36 4.95 -10.26 -10.42
CA ALA A 36 5.35 -10.27 -9.02
C ALA A 36 4.60 -9.16 -8.28
N ASN A 37 3.87 -9.50 -7.23
CA ASN A 37 2.99 -8.56 -6.55
C ASN A 37 3.04 -8.70 -5.03
N GLY A 38 2.50 -7.69 -4.40
CA GLY A 38 2.39 -7.44 -2.98
C GLY A 38 2.49 -5.94 -2.75
N LYS A 39 1.67 -5.38 -1.86
CA LYS A 39 1.64 -3.90 -1.69
C LYS A 39 3.04 -3.32 -1.42
N GLY A 40 3.84 -3.91 -0.51
CA GLY A 40 5.22 -3.46 -0.26
C GLY A 40 6.16 -3.69 -1.44
N VAL A 41 5.97 -4.77 -2.24
CA VAL A 41 6.70 -5.00 -3.49
C VAL A 41 6.43 -3.86 -4.47
N ASN A 42 5.17 -3.47 -4.64
CA ASN A 42 4.79 -2.35 -5.50
C ASN A 42 5.39 -1.03 -5.02
N VAL A 43 5.39 -0.77 -3.71
CA VAL A 43 6.06 0.40 -3.13
C VAL A 43 7.55 0.39 -3.44
N SER A 44 8.26 -0.76 -3.32
CA SER A 44 9.68 -0.88 -3.71
C SER A 44 9.92 -0.59 -5.18
N LEU A 45 9.07 -1.11 -6.07
CA LEU A 45 9.16 -0.84 -7.51
C LEU A 45 8.99 0.65 -7.82
N VAL A 46 8.02 1.30 -7.20
CA VAL A 46 7.78 2.74 -7.33
C VAL A 46 8.96 3.56 -6.79
N LEU A 47 9.47 3.22 -5.61
CA LEU A 47 10.66 3.87 -5.04
C LEU A 47 11.86 3.73 -5.98
N LYS A 48 12.09 2.53 -6.54
CA LYS A 48 13.17 2.30 -7.50
C LYS A 48 13.04 3.16 -8.77
N MET A 49 11.81 3.32 -9.30
CA MET A 49 11.54 4.20 -10.45
C MET A 49 11.81 5.67 -10.14
N LEU A 50 11.81 6.05 -8.87
CA LEU A 50 12.09 7.39 -8.38
C LEU A 50 13.51 7.55 -7.81
N ASP A 51 14.41 6.60 -8.11
CA ASP A 51 15.81 6.56 -7.69
C ASP A 51 16.03 6.47 -6.16
N PHE A 52 15.04 5.88 -5.43
CA PHE A 52 15.17 5.56 -4.02
C PHE A 52 15.43 4.06 -3.83
N PRO A 53 16.63 3.68 -3.36
CA PRO A 53 16.88 2.28 -3.02
C PRO A 53 16.05 1.86 -1.81
N SER A 54 15.52 0.64 -1.86
CA SER A 54 14.81 0.02 -0.75
C SER A 54 15.19 -1.46 -0.61
N THR A 55 14.97 -2.03 0.57
CA THR A 55 15.10 -3.46 0.83
C THR A 55 13.71 -4.04 1.09
N ALA A 56 13.32 -5.06 0.33
CA ALA A 56 12.03 -5.73 0.50
C ALA A 56 12.12 -6.85 1.53
N LEU A 57 11.27 -6.79 2.55
CA LEU A 57 11.11 -7.77 3.62
C LEU A 57 9.78 -8.53 3.47
N GLY A 58 9.70 -9.70 4.08
CA GLY A 58 8.47 -10.50 4.13
C GLY A 58 8.75 -11.99 4.16
N PHE A 59 7.74 -12.79 3.81
CA PHE A 59 7.86 -14.25 3.79
C PHE A 59 7.75 -14.75 2.35
N SER A 60 8.73 -15.54 1.90
CA SER A 60 8.72 -16.20 0.59
C SER A 60 8.62 -17.71 0.74
N ALA A 61 7.95 -18.39 -0.21
CA ALA A 61 7.77 -19.83 -0.16
C ALA A 61 7.82 -20.47 -1.55
N GLY A 62 8.61 -21.51 -1.69
CA GLY A 62 8.69 -22.33 -2.88
C GLY A 62 9.12 -21.58 -4.14
N PHE A 63 8.88 -22.20 -5.32
CA PHE A 63 9.32 -21.61 -6.60
C PHE A 63 8.62 -20.28 -6.92
N THR A 64 7.39 -20.07 -6.43
CA THR A 64 6.65 -18.82 -6.63
C THR A 64 7.22 -17.67 -5.81
N GLY A 65 7.73 -17.95 -4.60
CA GLY A 65 8.48 -16.98 -3.81
C GLY A 65 9.81 -16.63 -4.48
N LYS A 66 10.51 -17.65 -4.99
CA LYS A 66 11.76 -17.47 -5.75
C LYS A 66 11.56 -16.62 -7.02
N TYR A 67 10.46 -16.80 -7.73
CA TYR A 67 10.13 -15.94 -8.89
C TYR A 67 10.08 -14.46 -8.50
N ILE A 68 9.45 -14.12 -7.36
CA ILE A 68 9.37 -12.73 -6.90
C ILE A 68 10.75 -12.19 -6.52
N GLU A 69 11.58 -12.98 -5.83
CA GLU A 69 12.96 -12.60 -5.51
C GLU A 69 13.78 -12.30 -6.77
N ASP A 70 13.76 -13.21 -7.73
CA ASP A 70 14.50 -13.07 -8.98
C ASP A 70 14.03 -11.84 -9.78
N TYR A 71 12.71 -11.59 -9.79
CA TYR A 71 12.14 -10.40 -10.42
C TYR A 71 12.64 -9.10 -9.74
N LEU A 72 12.63 -9.03 -8.41
CA LEU A 72 13.13 -7.86 -7.68
C LEU A 72 14.63 -7.66 -7.86
N GLN A 73 15.42 -8.73 -7.89
CA GLN A 73 16.86 -8.68 -8.16
C GLN A 73 17.14 -8.14 -9.59
N GLN A 74 16.38 -8.57 -10.60
CA GLN A 74 16.48 -8.02 -11.96
C GLN A 74 16.17 -6.52 -11.99
N LYS A 75 15.27 -6.05 -11.11
CA LYS A 75 14.99 -4.62 -10.93
C LYS A 75 16.01 -3.92 -10.02
N GLN A 76 17.05 -4.61 -9.55
CA GLN A 76 18.07 -4.10 -8.63
C GLN A 76 17.47 -3.60 -7.29
N ILE A 77 16.46 -4.30 -6.80
CA ILE A 77 15.87 -4.12 -5.48
C ILE A 77 16.41 -5.23 -4.57
N GLN A 78 16.95 -4.87 -3.43
CA GLN A 78 17.43 -5.82 -2.43
C GLN A 78 16.26 -6.54 -1.77
N THR A 79 16.44 -7.84 -1.49
CA THR A 79 15.45 -8.66 -0.80
C THR A 79 16.07 -9.34 0.41
N GLU A 80 15.37 -9.31 1.53
CA GLU A 80 15.71 -10.04 2.74
C GLU A 80 14.48 -10.82 3.22
N PHE A 81 13.92 -11.65 2.33
CA PHE A 81 12.75 -12.47 2.65
C PHE A 81 13.15 -13.65 3.54
N ILE A 82 12.25 -13.99 4.46
CA ILE A 82 12.34 -15.20 5.26
C ILE A 82 11.68 -16.33 4.50
N GLU A 83 12.45 -17.36 4.16
CA GLU A 83 11.92 -18.55 3.51
C GLU A 83 11.08 -19.37 4.49
N VAL A 84 9.88 -19.77 4.04
CA VAL A 84 8.94 -20.59 4.80
C VAL A 84 8.46 -21.80 3.98
N PRO A 85 8.01 -22.87 4.63
CA PRO A 85 7.43 -24.03 3.92
C PRO A 85 6.16 -23.65 3.13
N GLY A 86 5.92 -24.35 2.03
CA GLY A 86 4.74 -24.19 1.22
C GLY A 86 4.98 -23.43 -0.08
N MET A 87 4.02 -22.59 -0.47
CA MET A 87 4.08 -21.86 -1.73
C MET A 87 3.53 -20.46 -1.55
N THR A 88 4.26 -19.45 -2.00
CA THR A 88 3.74 -18.09 -2.14
C THR A 88 2.53 -18.13 -3.06
N ARG A 89 1.45 -17.45 -2.67
CA ARG A 89 0.16 -17.53 -3.38
C ARG A 89 0.23 -17.01 -4.80
N ILE A 90 -0.59 -17.61 -5.66
CA ILE A 90 -0.90 -17.09 -6.99
C ILE A 90 -2.35 -16.64 -6.97
N ASN A 91 -2.59 -15.35 -7.18
CA ASN A 91 -3.94 -14.85 -7.41
C ASN A 91 -4.25 -14.94 -8.90
N VAL A 92 -5.53 -15.13 -9.24
CA VAL A 92 -5.95 -15.22 -10.64
C VAL A 92 -7.01 -14.15 -10.90
N PHE A 93 -6.74 -13.30 -11.87
CA PHE A 93 -7.65 -12.25 -12.34
C PHE A 93 -8.05 -12.57 -13.78
N THR A 94 -9.32 -12.80 -14.01
CA THR A 94 -9.83 -13.18 -15.32
C THR A 94 -10.75 -12.10 -15.87
N GLN A 95 -10.42 -11.55 -17.03
CA GLN A 95 -11.27 -10.65 -17.81
C GLN A 95 -11.98 -11.43 -18.90
N VAL A 96 -13.31 -11.39 -18.94
CA VAL A 96 -14.15 -12.00 -19.97
C VAL A 96 -14.63 -10.92 -20.93
N ASN A 97 -14.12 -10.92 -22.17
CA ASN A 97 -14.32 -9.81 -23.09
C ASN A 97 -15.76 -9.64 -23.57
N GLN A 98 -16.47 -10.75 -23.82
CA GLN A 98 -17.84 -10.69 -24.35
C GLN A 98 -18.85 -10.16 -23.33
N THR A 99 -18.67 -10.48 -22.05
CA THR A 99 -19.59 -10.05 -20.99
C THR A 99 -19.07 -8.80 -20.25
N GLY A 100 -17.78 -8.50 -20.36
CA GLY A 100 -17.12 -7.45 -19.58
C GLY A 100 -16.95 -7.81 -18.09
N GLU A 101 -17.17 -9.07 -17.72
CA GLU A 101 -17.05 -9.52 -16.33
C GLU A 101 -15.60 -9.73 -15.93
N GLU A 102 -15.31 -9.40 -14.66
CA GLU A 102 -14.01 -9.67 -14.02
C GLU A 102 -14.20 -10.66 -12.89
N TYR A 103 -13.33 -11.68 -12.84
CA TYR A 103 -13.25 -12.62 -11.72
C TYR A 103 -11.90 -12.45 -11.01
N LYS A 104 -11.93 -12.24 -9.69
CA LYS A 104 -10.75 -12.02 -8.85
C LYS A 104 -10.67 -13.14 -7.81
N LEU A 105 -9.83 -14.15 -8.06
CA LEU A 105 -9.60 -15.27 -7.16
C LEU A 105 -8.32 -14.98 -6.37
N VAL A 106 -8.47 -14.65 -5.10
CA VAL A 106 -7.35 -14.30 -4.21
C VAL A 106 -7.08 -15.44 -3.24
N ASN A 107 -5.93 -16.08 -3.39
CA ASN A 107 -5.51 -17.20 -2.56
C ASN A 107 -4.94 -16.76 -1.21
N GLN A 108 -4.94 -17.65 -0.22
CA GLN A 108 -4.55 -17.34 1.16
C GLN A 108 -3.03 -17.25 1.38
N GLY A 109 -2.24 -17.98 0.57
CA GLY A 109 -0.79 -18.08 0.74
C GLY A 109 -0.34 -19.13 1.76
N PRO A 110 0.97 -19.20 2.05
CA PRO A 110 1.52 -20.19 2.98
C PRO A 110 1.10 -19.91 4.42
N GLU A 111 1.15 -20.93 5.25
CA GLU A 111 1.05 -20.78 6.71
C GLU A 111 2.42 -20.43 7.28
N ILE A 112 2.50 -19.38 8.08
CA ILE A 112 3.77 -18.88 8.62
C ILE A 112 4.05 -19.54 9.97
N PRO A 113 5.15 -20.33 10.09
CA PRO A 113 5.54 -20.91 11.36
C PRO A 113 5.95 -19.84 12.39
N GLN A 114 5.72 -20.09 13.66
CA GLN A 114 6.07 -19.15 14.74
C GLN A 114 7.59 -18.84 14.79
N THR A 115 8.44 -19.77 14.39
CA THR A 115 9.88 -19.54 14.24
C THR A 115 10.19 -18.48 13.19
N ALA A 116 9.47 -18.47 12.06
CA ALA A 116 9.65 -17.48 11.02
C ALA A 116 9.12 -16.10 11.50
N VAL A 117 8.03 -16.06 12.24
CA VAL A 117 7.53 -14.82 12.88
C VAL A 117 8.57 -14.23 13.82
N HIS A 118 9.19 -15.08 14.67
CA HIS A 118 10.25 -14.64 15.57
C HIS A 118 11.47 -14.08 14.81
N ASN A 119 11.91 -14.76 13.76
CA ASN A 119 13.01 -14.30 12.90
C ASN A 119 12.69 -12.96 12.25
N PHE A 120 11.45 -12.77 11.77
CA PHE A 120 11.00 -11.54 11.18
C PHE A 120 11.02 -10.37 12.17
N LEU A 121 10.52 -10.56 13.38
CA LEU A 121 10.60 -9.54 14.43
C LEU A 121 12.04 -9.22 14.82
N ASN A 122 12.95 -10.21 14.80
CA ASN A 122 14.38 -9.97 15.02
C ASN A 122 15.02 -9.18 13.87
N GLN A 123 14.60 -9.41 12.63
CA GLN A 123 15.00 -8.61 11.47
C GLN A 123 14.61 -7.13 11.68
N ILE A 124 13.36 -6.87 12.12
CA ILE A 124 12.91 -5.50 12.44
C ILE A 124 13.72 -4.91 13.59
N ARG A 125 14.03 -5.69 14.64
CA ARG A 125 14.88 -5.23 15.75
C ARG A 125 16.31 -4.88 15.31
N ALA A 126 16.79 -5.41 14.20
CA ALA A 126 18.12 -5.11 13.65
C ALA A 126 18.18 -3.79 12.90
N LEU A 127 17.04 -3.22 12.49
CA LEU A 127 16.97 -1.92 11.83
C LEU A 127 17.49 -0.80 12.75
N GLN A 128 17.93 0.28 12.16
CA GLN A 128 18.53 1.42 12.88
C GLN A 128 17.49 2.51 13.15
N ALA A 129 17.77 3.36 14.13
CA ALA A 129 17.00 4.59 14.33
C ALA A 129 17.02 5.43 13.04
N GLU A 130 15.94 6.17 12.79
CA GLU A 130 15.71 7.00 11.59
C GLU A 130 15.55 6.17 10.28
N ASP A 131 15.53 4.83 10.33
CA ASP A 131 15.11 4.03 9.17
C ASP A 131 13.58 4.09 8.98
N TYR A 132 13.13 3.86 7.77
CA TYR A 132 11.71 3.79 7.41
C TYR A 132 11.31 2.34 7.17
N LEU A 133 10.27 1.88 7.85
CA LEU A 133 9.66 0.56 7.65
C LEU A 133 8.22 0.72 7.16
N CYS A 134 7.97 0.33 5.91
CA CYS A 134 6.65 0.37 5.29
C CYS A 134 6.01 -1.03 5.31
N VAL A 135 5.11 -1.27 6.24
CA VAL A 135 4.35 -2.53 6.35
C VAL A 135 3.05 -2.40 5.56
N SER A 136 2.90 -3.19 4.50
CA SER A 136 1.78 -3.04 3.56
C SER A 136 1.17 -4.38 3.16
N GLY A 137 -0.15 -4.41 3.05
CA GLY A 137 -0.93 -5.55 2.56
C GLY A 137 -1.55 -6.40 3.66
N SER A 138 -2.14 -7.52 3.24
CA SER A 138 -2.82 -8.46 4.12
C SER A 138 -1.83 -9.37 4.86
N LEU A 139 -2.29 -9.92 5.96
CA LEU A 139 -1.54 -10.93 6.72
C LEU A 139 -1.76 -12.33 6.12
N PRO A 140 -0.72 -13.18 6.09
CA PRO A 140 -0.84 -14.58 5.70
C PRO A 140 -1.42 -15.42 6.85
N ARG A 141 -1.79 -16.66 6.55
CA ARG A 141 -2.19 -17.63 7.57
C ARG A 141 -1.08 -17.86 8.60
N GLY A 142 -1.45 -18.15 9.84
CA GLY A 142 -0.51 -18.37 10.94
C GLY A 142 0.00 -17.09 11.60
N LEU A 143 -0.24 -15.91 11.01
CA LEU A 143 0.03 -14.62 11.64
C LEU A 143 -1.23 -14.05 12.32
N SER A 144 -1.10 -13.73 13.60
CA SER A 144 -2.12 -12.94 14.29
C SER A 144 -1.96 -11.46 13.92
N PRO A 145 -3.05 -10.71 13.69
CA PRO A 145 -2.99 -9.26 13.47
C PRO A 145 -2.29 -8.48 14.60
N LYS A 146 -2.18 -9.06 15.79
CA LYS A 146 -1.36 -8.50 16.90
C LYS A 146 0.12 -8.33 16.55
N VAL A 147 0.62 -8.96 15.48
CA VAL A 147 1.97 -8.74 14.98
C VAL A 147 2.20 -7.27 14.60
N LEU A 148 1.18 -6.57 14.09
CA LEU A 148 1.26 -5.14 13.77
C LEU A 148 1.53 -4.30 15.02
N ILE A 149 0.92 -4.65 16.14
CA ILE A 149 1.12 -3.97 17.44
C ILE A 149 2.56 -4.19 17.91
N GLU A 150 3.07 -5.44 17.82
CA GLU A 150 4.45 -5.75 18.22
C GLU A 150 5.47 -5.02 17.33
N ILE A 151 5.25 -4.97 16.01
CA ILE A 151 6.08 -4.19 15.08
C ILE A 151 6.06 -2.71 15.48
N SER A 152 4.89 -2.16 15.76
CA SER A 152 4.72 -0.76 16.14
C SER A 152 5.48 -0.42 17.43
N ARG A 153 5.40 -1.31 18.42
CA ARG A 153 6.15 -1.19 19.67
C ARG A 153 7.67 -1.19 19.42
N ILE A 154 8.18 -2.15 18.64
CA ILE A 154 9.60 -2.23 18.29
C ILE A 154 10.07 -0.96 17.57
N CYS A 155 9.28 -0.48 16.61
CA CYS A 155 9.62 0.72 15.85
C CYS A 155 9.69 1.95 16.75
N GLN A 156 8.72 2.14 17.64
CA GLN A 156 8.73 3.24 18.61
C GLN A 156 9.94 3.17 19.54
N GLU A 157 10.23 2.01 20.13
CA GLU A 157 11.37 1.81 21.04
C GLU A 157 12.71 2.11 20.37
N LYS A 158 12.81 1.86 19.06
CA LYS A 158 14.05 2.02 18.30
C LYS A 158 14.16 3.34 17.53
N GLY A 159 13.10 4.14 17.49
CA GLY A 159 13.06 5.38 16.70
C GLY A 159 13.01 5.11 15.19
N ILE A 160 12.33 4.03 14.77
CA ILE A 160 12.10 3.69 13.36
C ILE A 160 10.79 4.33 12.91
N HIS A 161 10.78 4.97 11.76
CA HIS A 161 9.59 5.58 11.17
C HIS A 161 8.70 4.50 10.55
N LEU A 162 7.64 4.11 11.26
CA LEU A 162 6.72 3.08 10.81
C LEU A 162 5.62 3.64 9.90
N ILE A 163 5.46 3.06 8.72
CA ILE A 163 4.36 3.30 7.79
C ILE A 163 3.47 2.06 7.77
N ILE A 164 2.15 2.24 7.89
CA ILE A 164 1.18 1.13 7.83
C ILE A 164 0.16 1.39 6.73
N ASP A 165 0.04 0.41 5.81
CA ASP A 165 -0.99 0.34 4.77
C ASP A 165 -1.67 -1.04 4.82
N SER A 166 -2.54 -1.23 5.81
CA SER A 166 -3.27 -2.48 6.06
C SER A 166 -4.73 -2.19 6.34
N SER A 167 -5.61 -3.11 5.95
CA SER A 167 -7.03 -3.05 6.25
C SER A 167 -7.39 -3.63 7.62
N ASP A 168 -6.43 -4.19 8.35
CA ASP A 168 -6.67 -4.84 9.64
C ASP A 168 -7.14 -3.84 10.70
N GLN A 169 -8.10 -4.25 11.54
CA GLN A 169 -8.66 -3.41 12.60
C GLN A 169 -7.61 -3.07 13.68
N GLU A 170 -6.62 -3.92 13.88
CA GLU A 170 -5.51 -3.76 14.80
C GLU A 170 -4.60 -2.59 14.49
N VAL A 171 -4.72 -1.96 13.33
CA VAL A 171 -4.08 -0.68 13.02
C VAL A 171 -4.46 0.39 14.05
N MET A 172 -5.69 0.35 14.57
CA MET A 172 -6.14 1.27 15.63
C MET A 172 -5.37 1.07 16.95
N ASP A 173 -4.99 -0.18 17.26
CA ASP A 173 -4.17 -0.51 18.43
C ASP A 173 -2.68 -0.15 18.25
N CYS A 174 -2.27 0.17 17.02
CA CYS A 174 -0.92 0.67 16.72
C CYS A 174 -0.74 2.17 17.00
N LEU A 175 -1.84 2.95 17.06
CA LEU A 175 -1.80 4.41 17.21
C LEU A 175 -1.05 4.89 18.47
N PRO A 176 -1.16 4.23 19.67
CA PRO A 176 -0.39 4.62 20.84
C PRO A 176 1.14 4.58 20.64
N TYR A 177 1.63 3.81 19.65
CA TYR A 177 3.04 3.70 19.29
C TYR A 177 3.47 4.72 18.23
N ARG A 178 2.62 5.67 17.88
CA ARG A 178 2.89 6.82 17.01
C ARG A 178 3.48 6.45 15.65
N PRO A 179 2.77 5.66 14.83
CA PRO A 179 3.23 5.38 13.46
C PRO A 179 3.45 6.70 12.70
N PHE A 180 4.55 6.75 11.94
CA PHE A 180 4.90 7.92 11.14
C PHE A 180 3.84 8.26 10.08
N LEU A 181 3.27 7.22 9.43
CA LEU A 181 2.25 7.40 8.40
C LEU A 181 1.25 6.25 8.38
N LEU A 182 -0.02 6.57 8.39
CA LEU A 182 -1.09 5.65 8.00
C LEU A 182 -1.61 6.02 6.60
N LYS A 183 -1.90 5.00 5.77
CA LYS A 183 -2.51 5.24 4.44
C LYS A 183 -3.83 4.49 4.28
N PRO A 184 -4.92 4.89 4.92
CA PRO A 184 -6.24 4.33 4.67
C PRO A 184 -6.84 4.77 3.33
N ASN A 185 -7.81 3.99 2.87
CA ASN A 185 -8.82 4.41 1.92
C ASN A 185 -10.17 4.68 2.65
N GLU A 186 -11.21 5.06 1.90
CA GLU A 186 -12.55 5.36 2.43
C GLU A 186 -13.16 4.16 3.18
N GLU A 187 -12.98 2.95 2.64
CA GLU A 187 -13.54 1.72 3.21
C GLU A 187 -12.80 1.30 4.48
N GLU A 188 -11.47 1.37 4.46
CA GLU A 188 -10.63 1.07 5.62
C GLU A 188 -10.90 2.04 6.77
N LEU A 189 -10.98 3.35 6.48
CA LEU A 189 -11.33 4.36 7.49
C LEU A 189 -12.73 4.09 8.08
N SER A 190 -13.71 3.78 7.23
CA SER A 190 -15.07 3.44 7.67
C SER A 190 -15.09 2.20 8.56
N SER A 191 -14.32 1.17 8.20
CA SER A 191 -14.20 -0.08 8.96
C SER A 191 -13.57 0.15 10.33
N TRP A 192 -12.48 0.91 10.40
CA TRP A 192 -11.76 1.16 11.66
C TRP A 192 -12.59 1.89 12.70
N PHE A 193 -13.49 2.78 12.27
CA PHE A 193 -14.41 3.48 13.19
C PHE A 193 -15.78 2.82 13.30
N GLY A 194 -16.01 1.68 12.62
CA GLY A 194 -17.31 0.97 12.65
C GLY A 194 -18.47 1.82 12.12
N ARG A 195 -18.19 2.79 11.23
CA ARG A 195 -19.15 3.77 10.75
C ARG A 195 -18.99 4.01 9.26
N LYS A 196 -20.10 3.99 8.52
CA LYS A 196 -20.09 4.36 7.10
C LYS A 196 -19.81 5.86 6.95
N MET A 197 -18.71 6.20 6.31
CA MET A 197 -18.36 7.57 5.92
C MET A 197 -19.08 7.93 4.63
N VAL A 198 -19.78 9.05 4.58
CA VAL A 198 -20.59 9.44 3.42
C VAL A 198 -20.26 10.85 2.93
N THR A 199 -19.86 11.73 3.84
CA THR A 199 -19.62 13.14 3.53
C THR A 199 -18.13 13.48 3.55
N ASP A 200 -17.77 14.56 2.89
CA ASP A 200 -16.41 15.10 2.99
C ASP A 200 -16.05 15.45 4.44
N GLU A 201 -17.02 15.93 5.23
CA GLU A 201 -16.86 16.25 6.64
C GLU A 201 -16.50 15.00 7.47
N ASP A 202 -17.14 13.85 7.20
CA ASP A 202 -16.77 12.59 7.85
C ASP A 202 -15.27 12.28 7.63
N TYR A 203 -14.78 12.40 6.39
CA TYR A 203 -13.37 12.13 6.07
C TYR A 203 -12.42 13.07 6.81
N PHE A 204 -12.77 14.35 6.93
CA PHE A 204 -11.98 15.31 7.69
C PHE A 204 -11.95 14.97 9.19
N VAL A 205 -13.11 14.75 9.80
CA VAL A 205 -13.23 14.46 11.23
C VAL A 205 -12.47 13.18 11.60
N TYR A 206 -12.71 12.09 10.86
CA TYR A 206 -12.11 10.81 11.22
C TYR A 206 -10.65 10.68 10.77
N GLY A 207 -10.23 11.33 9.70
CA GLY A 207 -8.82 11.45 9.34
C GLY A 207 -8.01 12.22 10.39
N GLN A 208 -8.54 13.34 10.87
CA GLN A 208 -7.95 14.11 11.96
C GLN A 208 -7.93 13.32 13.28
N ARG A 209 -8.98 12.54 13.54
CA ARG A 209 -9.06 11.69 14.72
C ARG A 209 -7.94 10.66 14.79
N LEU A 210 -7.49 10.12 13.66
CA LEU A 210 -6.33 9.21 13.63
C LEU A 210 -5.04 9.92 14.07
N VAL A 211 -4.86 11.19 13.68
CA VAL A 211 -3.70 11.99 14.15
C VAL A 211 -3.79 12.27 15.64
N GLU A 212 -4.95 12.63 16.15
CA GLU A 212 -5.19 12.85 17.60
C GLU A 212 -4.93 11.58 18.43
N LEU A 213 -5.27 10.41 17.87
CA LEU A 213 -5.06 9.12 18.52
C LEU A 213 -3.59 8.65 18.47
N GLY A 214 -2.73 9.31 17.65
CA GLY A 214 -1.30 9.07 17.69
C GLY A 214 -0.57 9.00 16.38
N ALA A 215 -1.23 8.83 15.24
CA ALA A 215 -0.53 8.85 13.95
C ALA A 215 0.16 10.21 13.73
N GLU A 216 1.41 10.23 13.26
CA GLU A 216 2.08 11.50 12.96
C GLU A 216 1.54 12.11 11.66
N ASN A 217 1.21 11.29 10.68
CA ASN A 217 0.61 11.68 9.42
C ASN A 217 -0.44 10.66 8.97
N VAL A 218 -1.46 11.10 8.23
CA VAL A 218 -2.45 10.23 7.59
C VAL A 218 -2.63 10.65 6.13
N LEU A 219 -2.36 9.75 5.20
CA LEU A 219 -2.59 9.93 3.77
C LEU A 219 -3.87 9.18 3.37
N LEU A 220 -5.02 9.84 3.45
CA LEU A 220 -6.31 9.27 3.12
C LEU A 220 -6.57 9.34 1.62
N SER A 221 -6.68 8.18 0.96
CA SER A 221 -7.02 8.09 -0.45
C SER A 221 -8.53 8.02 -0.64
N LEU A 222 -9.07 8.82 -1.57
CA LEU A 222 -10.50 9.01 -1.83
C LEU A 222 -10.88 8.68 -3.29
N GLY A 223 -10.15 7.77 -3.93
CA GLY A 223 -10.39 7.35 -5.30
C GLY A 223 -10.47 8.53 -6.28
N GLU A 224 -11.59 8.67 -6.97
CA GLU A 224 -11.82 9.75 -7.94
C GLU A 224 -11.89 11.15 -7.30
N LYS A 225 -12.09 11.25 -5.99
CA LYS A 225 -12.10 12.52 -5.26
C LYS A 225 -10.70 13.02 -4.90
N GLY A 226 -9.65 12.21 -5.15
CA GLY A 226 -8.25 12.55 -4.86
C GLY A 226 -7.76 12.03 -3.52
N ALA A 227 -7.12 12.87 -2.70
CA ALA A 227 -6.62 12.47 -1.39
C ALA A 227 -6.54 13.64 -0.40
N ILE A 228 -6.47 13.30 0.89
CA ILE A 228 -6.26 14.25 1.99
C ILE A 228 -5.01 13.79 2.76
N LEU A 229 -4.12 14.73 3.04
CA LEU A 229 -2.98 14.53 3.93
C LEU A 229 -3.24 15.29 5.23
N PHE A 230 -3.31 14.56 6.32
CA PHE A 230 -3.37 15.13 7.67
C PHE A 230 -1.99 15.03 8.30
N THR A 231 -1.56 16.10 8.91
CA THR A 231 -0.38 16.16 9.77
C THR A 231 -0.80 16.73 11.13
N LYS A 232 0.12 16.78 12.08
CA LYS A 232 -0.16 17.36 13.41
C LYS A 232 -0.74 18.79 13.34
N ASP A 233 -0.24 19.61 12.41
CA ASP A 233 -0.51 21.04 12.39
C ASP A 233 -1.22 21.52 11.12
N ARG A 234 -1.29 20.70 10.08
CA ARG A 234 -1.76 21.09 8.74
C ARG A 234 -2.56 19.98 8.07
N VAL A 235 -3.55 20.38 7.28
CA VAL A 235 -4.32 19.45 6.43
C VAL A 235 -4.30 19.96 5.00
N PHE A 236 -4.00 19.06 4.06
CA PHE A 236 -3.97 19.36 2.64
C PHE A 236 -4.94 18.46 1.91
N ARG A 237 -5.76 19.04 1.05
CA ARG A 237 -6.66 18.29 0.17
C ARG A 237 -6.30 18.53 -1.28
N GLY A 238 -6.20 17.44 -2.06
CA GLY A 238 -5.99 17.46 -3.50
C GLY A 238 -7.08 16.72 -4.24
N ASN A 239 -7.54 17.27 -5.37
CA ASN A 239 -8.46 16.56 -6.27
C ASN A 239 -7.71 15.51 -7.11
N SER A 240 -8.43 14.54 -7.67
CA SER A 240 -7.89 13.64 -8.70
C SER A 240 -7.84 14.34 -10.08
N PRO A 241 -6.86 14.05 -10.93
CA PRO A 241 -6.86 14.47 -12.32
C PRO A 241 -7.90 13.67 -13.13
N LYS A 242 -8.32 14.21 -14.26
CA LYS A 242 -9.25 13.52 -15.18
C LYS A 242 -8.48 12.53 -16.06
N GLY A 243 -9.06 11.33 -16.24
CA GLY A 243 -8.54 10.29 -17.13
C GLY A 243 -9.48 9.11 -17.22
N LYS A 244 -9.22 8.21 -18.16
CA LYS A 244 -9.99 6.97 -18.28
C LYS A 244 -9.38 5.93 -17.33
N VAL A 245 -10.14 5.49 -16.36
CA VAL A 245 -9.74 4.41 -15.45
C VAL A 245 -9.68 3.10 -16.23
N VAL A 246 -8.56 2.42 -16.12
CA VAL A 246 -8.30 1.10 -16.72
C VAL A 246 -8.25 0.04 -15.64
N ASN A 247 -7.48 0.27 -14.56
CA ASN A 247 -7.36 -0.64 -13.43
C ASN A 247 -6.91 0.11 -12.18
N THR A 248 -7.67 0.04 -11.09
CA THR A 248 -7.34 0.72 -9.84
C THR A 248 -6.37 -0.05 -8.94
N ALA A 249 -6.03 -1.29 -9.28
CA ALA A 249 -5.05 -2.06 -8.52
C ALA A 249 -3.70 -1.32 -8.47
N CYS A 250 -3.02 -1.42 -7.34
CA CYS A 250 -1.70 -0.81 -7.10
C CYS A 250 -1.66 0.73 -7.13
N ALA A 251 -2.79 1.43 -7.41
CA ALA A 251 -2.80 2.90 -7.43
C ALA A 251 -2.48 3.49 -6.04
N GLY A 252 -2.99 2.87 -4.97
CA GLY A 252 -2.69 3.24 -3.59
C GLY A 252 -1.22 3.01 -3.21
N ASP A 253 -0.63 1.90 -3.68
CA ASP A 253 0.79 1.57 -3.45
C ASP A 253 1.70 2.57 -4.17
N THR A 254 1.31 2.95 -5.40
CA THR A 254 2.00 3.96 -6.18
C THR A 254 1.93 5.34 -5.52
N MET A 255 0.76 5.71 -5.03
CA MET A 255 0.58 6.96 -4.27
C MET A 255 1.49 6.97 -3.05
N LEU A 256 1.55 5.87 -2.29
CA LEU A 256 2.38 5.74 -1.11
C LEU A 256 3.87 5.84 -1.44
N GLY A 257 4.34 5.09 -2.44
CA GLY A 257 5.75 5.13 -2.87
C GLY A 257 6.18 6.53 -3.33
N ALA A 258 5.33 7.21 -4.12
CA ALA A 258 5.59 8.57 -4.57
C ALA A 258 5.56 9.58 -3.40
N PHE A 259 4.68 9.39 -2.41
CA PHE A 259 4.65 10.21 -1.20
C PHE A 259 5.95 10.06 -0.40
N LEU A 260 6.38 8.83 -0.13
CA LEU A 260 7.62 8.57 0.60
C LEU A 260 8.83 9.17 -0.11
N ALA A 261 8.94 9.00 -1.43
CA ALA A 261 10.02 9.59 -2.21
C ALA A 261 10.03 11.13 -2.14
N GLY A 262 8.86 11.77 -2.23
CA GLY A 262 8.73 13.23 -2.09
C GLY A 262 9.09 13.73 -0.69
N TYR A 263 8.60 13.04 0.33
CA TYR A 263 8.89 13.36 1.73
C TYR A 263 10.39 13.24 2.06
N MET A 264 11.02 12.15 1.66
CA MET A 264 12.45 11.93 1.89
C MET A 264 13.35 12.91 1.13
N ASN A 265 12.89 13.40 -0.02
CA ASN A 265 13.53 14.52 -0.74
C ASN A 265 13.25 15.88 -0.10
N ARG A 266 12.57 15.94 1.05
CA ARG A 266 12.20 17.18 1.75
C ARG A 266 11.43 18.17 0.85
N ARG A 267 10.64 17.67 -0.09
CA ARG A 267 9.74 18.52 -0.88
C ARG A 267 8.63 19.08 0.00
N PRO A 268 8.10 20.26 -0.31
CA PRO A 268 6.91 20.78 0.36
C PRO A 268 5.77 19.76 0.35
N LEU A 269 5.01 19.66 1.44
CA LEU A 269 3.98 18.62 1.60
C LEU A 269 2.86 18.74 0.56
N ASP A 270 2.48 19.94 0.16
CA ASP A 270 1.50 20.20 -0.89
C ASP A 270 2.00 19.70 -2.27
N GLU A 271 3.28 19.90 -2.59
CA GLU A 271 3.88 19.37 -3.80
C GLU A 271 4.00 17.83 -3.73
N THR A 272 4.42 17.31 -2.58
CA THR A 272 4.50 15.86 -2.33
C THR A 272 3.14 15.20 -2.52
N LEU A 273 2.08 15.73 -1.93
CA LEU A 273 0.72 15.22 -2.10
C LEU A 273 0.26 15.29 -3.56
N ARG A 274 0.52 16.41 -4.24
CA ARG A 274 0.18 16.59 -5.68
C ARG A 274 0.80 15.51 -6.55
N LYS A 275 2.11 15.27 -6.41
CA LYS A 275 2.84 14.24 -7.16
C LYS A 275 2.36 12.85 -6.82
N SER A 276 2.04 12.58 -5.56
CA SER A 276 1.51 11.29 -5.08
C SER A 276 0.15 10.97 -5.71
N ILE A 277 -0.78 11.93 -5.72
CA ILE A 277 -2.09 11.78 -6.38
C ILE A 277 -1.89 11.55 -7.89
N ALA A 278 -1.02 12.32 -8.53
CA ALA A 278 -0.73 12.16 -9.96
C ALA A 278 -0.16 10.78 -10.29
N ALA A 279 0.78 10.27 -9.48
CA ALA A 279 1.38 8.95 -9.65
C ALA A 279 0.35 7.82 -9.47
N GLY A 280 -0.47 7.86 -8.40
CA GLY A 280 -1.56 6.92 -8.19
C GLY A 280 -2.58 6.93 -9.34
N SER A 281 -2.95 8.11 -9.82
CA SER A 281 -3.85 8.25 -10.98
C SER A 281 -3.22 7.74 -12.27
N SER A 282 -1.92 7.96 -12.48
CA SER A 282 -1.19 7.42 -13.64
C SER A 282 -1.25 5.89 -13.67
N THR A 283 -1.12 5.23 -12.52
CA THR A 283 -1.32 3.78 -12.39
C THR A 283 -2.77 3.39 -12.70
N ALA A 284 -3.75 4.11 -12.17
CA ALA A 284 -5.17 3.81 -12.41
C ALA A 284 -5.60 3.93 -13.88
N PHE A 285 -4.89 4.73 -14.68
CA PHE A 285 -5.20 4.98 -16.09
C PHE A 285 -4.50 4.05 -17.08
N ARG A 286 -3.83 2.98 -16.59
CA ARG A 286 -3.11 2.00 -17.41
C ARG A 286 -3.18 0.57 -16.88
N LYS A 287 -2.73 -0.40 -17.69
CA LYS A 287 -2.45 -1.77 -17.22
C LYS A 287 -1.11 -1.75 -16.43
N GLY A 288 -1.12 -2.20 -15.17
CA GLY A 288 0.07 -2.27 -14.31
C GLY A 288 0.53 -0.93 -13.70
N LEU A 289 1.70 -0.93 -13.08
CA LEU A 289 2.28 0.26 -12.43
C LEU A 289 2.61 1.36 -13.44
N THR A 290 2.56 2.61 -12.97
CA THR A 290 3.00 3.79 -13.76
C THR A 290 4.47 3.66 -14.21
N ASP A 291 4.79 4.27 -15.37
CA ASP A 291 6.16 4.52 -15.81
C ASP A 291 6.61 5.96 -15.53
N PHE A 292 5.80 6.73 -14.82
CA PHE A 292 5.99 8.13 -14.48
C PHE A 292 6.01 9.12 -15.66
N LEU A 293 5.90 8.69 -16.92
CA LEU A 293 6.01 9.58 -18.09
C LEU A 293 4.93 10.68 -18.14
N ASN A 294 3.71 10.38 -17.67
CA ASN A 294 2.59 11.32 -17.69
C ASN A 294 2.31 11.98 -16.34
N VAL A 295 3.05 11.64 -15.28
CA VAL A 295 2.81 12.14 -13.92
C VAL A 295 2.93 13.66 -13.84
N GLU A 296 3.89 14.26 -14.54
CA GLU A 296 4.06 15.71 -14.56
C GLU A 296 2.86 16.42 -15.19
N GLU A 297 2.31 15.89 -16.29
CA GLU A 297 1.12 16.44 -16.94
C GLU A 297 -0.13 16.29 -16.06
N LEU A 298 -0.33 15.11 -15.47
CA LEU A 298 -1.44 14.87 -14.54
C LEU A 298 -1.37 15.80 -13.32
N SER A 299 -0.16 16.04 -12.80
CA SER A 299 0.04 16.90 -11.64
C SER A 299 -0.43 18.35 -11.86
N LYS A 300 -0.38 18.86 -13.10
CA LYS A 300 -0.86 20.20 -13.45
C LYS A 300 -2.38 20.35 -13.30
N GLN A 301 -3.14 19.25 -13.34
CA GLN A 301 -4.59 19.24 -13.13
C GLN A 301 -4.99 19.19 -11.65
N ILE A 302 -4.02 18.95 -10.76
CA ILE A 302 -4.27 18.77 -9.34
C ILE A 302 -4.06 20.08 -8.61
N LYS A 303 -5.11 20.52 -7.92
CA LYS A 303 -5.10 21.71 -7.06
C LYS A 303 -5.04 21.25 -5.61
N ILE A 304 -4.00 21.63 -4.91
CA ILE A 304 -3.91 21.40 -3.47
C ILE A 304 -4.45 22.63 -2.75
N ARG A 305 -5.31 22.38 -1.75
CA ARG A 305 -5.80 23.38 -0.81
C ARG A 305 -5.32 23.01 0.57
N GLU A 306 -4.85 23.98 1.33
CA GLU A 306 -4.61 23.84 2.75
C GLU A 306 -5.90 24.21 3.48
N GLU A 307 -6.45 23.24 4.20
CA GLU A 307 -7.68 23.44 4.98
C GLU A 307 -7.30 23.88 6.40
N ARG A 308 -7.98 24.90 6.90
CA ARG A 308 -7.84 25.34 8.29
C ARG A 308 -8.84 24.57 9.15
N PHE A 309 -8.37 23.80 10.08
CA PHE A 309 -9.23 23.24 11.12
C PHE A 309 -9.54 24.32 12.15
N GLU A 310 -10.78 24.75 12.19
CA GLU A 310 -11.35 25.27 13.44
C GLU A 310 -11.52 24.04 14.34
N ARG A 311 -10.85 24.02 15.48
CA ARG A 311 -10.98 22.95 16.48
C ARG A 311 -12.46 22.76 16.79
N TRP A 312 -13.01 21.61 16.42
CA TRP A 312 -14.36 21.23 16.75
C TRP A 312 -14.44 20.90 18.25
N GLU A 313 -14.57 21.93 19.09
CA GLU A 313 -14.75 21.76 20.55
C GLU A 313 -16.14 21.24 20.95
N ASN A 314 -17.06 20.99 20.00
CA ASN A 314 -18.47 20.69 20.32
C ASN A 314 -19.07 19.60 19.44
N ILE A 315 -18.50 18.40 19.40
CA ILE A 315 -19.25 17.22 18.95
C ILE A 315 -19.12 16.15 20.05
N ASN A 316 -20.09 16.18 20.99
CA ASN A 316 -20.42 15.10 21.92
C ASN A 316 -21.11 13.96 21.19
#